data_0676d2265132928fa016662d78be86d9
#
_entry.id   0676d2265132928fa016662d78be86d9
#
_cell.length_a   1.000
_cell.length_b   1.000
_cell.length_c   1.000
_cell.angle_alpha   90.00
_cell.angle_beta   90.00
_cell.angle_gamma   90.00
#
_symmetry.space_group_name_H-M   'P 1'
#
loop_
_entity.id
_entity.type
_entity.pdbx_description
1 polymer ?
#
loop_
_entity_poly.entity_id
_entity_poly.type
_entity_poly.pdbx_seq_one_letter_code
_entity_poly.pdbx_strand_id
1 'polypeptide(L)'
;MGDLPSGTVTFLFTDIEGSTRLLKVLGDRYANVLAQHGHILRDVVTKRGGREVDTQGDSFFFAFASAKSAVAAAVTAQRDLAGHQWPDEGQVRVRMGLHTGEPAVGDERYVGLGVHRAARIGAVGHGGQVLLSNATRELVEDEVEGVSVRALGAYLLKDIDRPEPLFQLDIHGLQTEFPPLNAQRFVEPHPHRRRWLLVGLVAAAIAAGAAAAIAVVLGGGSTDKLQPDSVIRVDPKTLKATEVAPVGDAPDLIIASGGYLWITNNVLRDGGSAAIRPGADLTLTRVDPVTGQSRVVGGVSPCGLAPDPSGDVWVASCFKPGSLQASNIRRVDARTLRFKAPYRIASSPLYFRGVAYGGGSVWVSDPWHSLVLEIDARTGKRHSIPLASGGLAWSGDYGDLWTNSFGDGTMARLHVATGKVHTVKSVAINPVVPIVDESGIWTGDWSRPQIVRLNAVGPAQPKHIRLPIRNPRLCPRLSCVWRLAAGAGYIWATTPEDRALWRIDPTTNHVTRISLPYSPTGVAADANDVWATVRGK
;
A
#
# COMPACT_ATOMS: atom_id res chain seq x y z
N MET A 1 -31.64 -21.89 -3.33
CA MET A 1 -30.54 -21.13 -3.92
C MET A 1 -29.31 -22.01 -3.86
N GLY A 2 -28.57 -22.22 -4.95
CA GLY A 2 -27.34 -23.02 -4.91
C GLY A 2 -26.23 -22.22 -4.27
N ASP A 3 -25.32 -22.90 -3.54
CA ASP A 3 -24.21 -22.27 -2.84
C ASP A 3 -23.33 -21.45 -3.79
N LEU A 4 -22.90 -20.28 -3.34
CA LEU A 4 -21.96 -19.44 -4.07
C LEU A 4 -20.59 -20.12 -4.16
N PRO A 5 -19.84 -20.02 -5.28
CA PRO A 5 -18.48 -20.52 -5.38
C PRO A 5 -17.60 -20.05 -4.24
N SER A 6 -16.73 -20.91 -3.71
CA SER A 6 -15.79 -20.62 -2.62
C SER A 6 -14.35 -20.96 -3.01
N GLY A 7 -13.36 -20.47 -2.27
CA GLY A 7 -11.95 -20.58 -2.64
C GLY A 7 -11.58 -19.56 -3.72
N THR A 8 -10.87 -20.00 -4.75
CA THR A 8 -10.52 -19.14 -5.90
C THR A 8 -11.74 -18.91 -6.78
N VAL A 9 -12.22 -17.69 -6.85
CA VAL A 9 -13.44 -17.28 -7.57
C VAL A 9 -13.10 -16.25 -8.62
N THR A 10 -13.68 -16.39 -9.80
CA THR A 10 -13.60 -15.36 -10.85
C THR A 10 -14.89 -14.57 -10.90
N PHE A 11 -14.75 -13.26 -10.77
CA PHE A 11 -15.84 -12.30 -10.85
C PHE A 11 -15.95 -11.72 -12.24
N LEU A 12 -17.17 -11.60 -12.72
CA LEU A 12 -17.52 -10.92 -13.96
C LEU A 12 -18.52 -9.80 -13.64
N PHE A 13 -18.11 -8.56 -13.89
CA PHE A 13 -18.99 -7.40 -13.90
C PHE A 13 -19.33 -6.99 -15.31
N THR A 14 -20.59 -6.67 -15.55
CA THR A 14 -21.08 -6.18 -16.84
C THR A 14 -21.91 -4.93 -16.64
N ASP A 15 -21.91 -4.02 -17.62
CA ASP A 15 -22.63 -2.76 -17.55
C ASP A 15 -22.87 -2.21 -18.97
N ILE A 16 -24.05 -1.65 -19.24
CA ILE A 16 -24.37 -1.06 -20.55
C ILE A 16 -23.71 0.32 -20.66
N GLU A 17 -22.85 0.51 -21.66
CA GLU A 17 -22.26 1.81 -21.94
C GLU A 17 -23.34 2.84 -22.30
N GLY A 18 -23.40 3.93 -21.52
CA GLY A 18 -24.36 5.01 -21.78
C GLY A 18 -25.82 4.65 -21.54
N SER A 19 -26.12 3.74 -20.59
CA SER A 19 -27.48 3.29 -20.25
C SER A 19 -28.47 4.43 -19.98
N THR A 20 -28.04 5.48 -19.30
CA THR A 20 -28.88 6.68 -19.08
C THR A 20 -29.26 7.40 -20.37
N ARG A 21 -28.34 7.45 -21.35
CA ARG A 21 -28.63 8.01 -22.67
C ARG A 21 -29.60 7.10 -23.43
N LEU A 22 -29.38 5.80 -23.37
CA LEU A 22 -30.23 4.79 -24.01
C LEU A 22 -31.66 4.86 -23.44
N LEU A 23 -31.83 4.99 -22.13
CA LEU A 23 -33.10 5.20 -21.48
C LEU A 23 -33.82 6.46 -22.02
N LYS A 24 -33.12 7.57 -22.19
CA LYS A 24 -33.71 8.82 -22.73
C LYS A 24 -34.17 8.68 -24.18
N VAL A 25 -33.47 7.88 -25.00
CA VAL A 25 -33.79 7.68 -26.39
C VAL A 25 -34.97 6.70 -26.58
N LEU A 26 -34.97 5.61 -25.80
CA LEU A 26 -35.97 4.55 -25.94
C LEU A 26 -37.27 4.78 -25.15
N GLY A 27 -37.22 5.62 -24.11
CA GLY A 27 -38.39 5.83 -23.24
C GLY A 27 -38.92 4.52 -22.66
N ASP A 28 -40.21 4.26 -22.82
CA ASP A 28 -40.88 3.07 -22.30
C ASP A 28 -40.35 1.75 -22.90
N ARG A 29 -39.74 1.78 -24.09
CA ARG A 29 -39.13 0.59 -24.74
C ARG A 29 -37.86 0.14 -24.02
N TYR A 30 -37.23 0.99 -23.20
CA TYR A 30 -36.00 0.67 -22.46
C TYR A 30 -36.18 -0.54 -21.54
N ALA A 31 -37.32 -0.67 -20.88
CA ALA A 31 -37.59 -1.79 -19.97
C ALA A 31 -37.51 -3.14 -20.70
N ASN A 32 -38.01 -3.22 -21.93
CA ASN A 32 -37.93 -4.44 -22.73
C ASN A 32 -36.50 -4.74 -23.18
N VAL A 33 -35.74 -3.72 -23.59
CA VAL A 33 -34.33 -3.84 -23.96
C VAL A 33 -33.49 -4.33 -22.78
N LEU A 34 -33.73 -3.78 -21.58
CA LEU A 34 -33.07 -4.20 -20.34
C LEU A 34 -33.40 -5.67 -19.99
N ALA A 35 -34.65 -6.07 -20.14
CA ALA A 35 -35.08 -7.45 -19.90
C ALA A 35 -34.40 -8.44 -20.87
N GLN A 36 -34.32 -8.11 -22.17
CA GLN A 36 -33.64 -8.95 -23.18
C GLN A 36 -32.14 -9.04 -22.89
N HIS A 37 -31.46 -7.93 -22.57
CA HIS A 37 -30.07 -7.88 -22.15
C HIS A 37 -29.83 -8.81 -20.97
N GLY A 38 -30.63 -8.67 -19.91
CA GLY A 38 -30.52 -9.51 -18.71
C GLY A 38 -30.77 -10.99 -19.01
N HIS A 39 -31.71 -11.32 -19.93
CA HIS A 39 -31.97 -12.70 -20.34
C HIS A 39 -30.76 -13.32 -21.03
N ILE A 40 -30.15 -12.62 -21.99
CA ILE A 40 -28.95 -13.09 -22.70
C ILE A 40 -27.81 -13.37 -21.72
N LEU A 41 -27.52 -12.45 -20.82
CA LEU A 41 -26.44 -12.62 -19.84
C LEU A 41 -26.68 -13.80 -18.90
N ARG A 42 -27.87 -13.92 -18.33
CA ARG A 42 -28.24 -15.01 -17.42
C ARG A 42 -28.17 -16.38 -18.07
N ASP A 43 -28.67 -16.48 -19.28
CA ASP A 43 -28.67 -17.74 -20.07
C ASP A 43 -27.23 -18.22 -20.32
N VAL A 44 -26.38 -17.34 -20.81
CA VAL A 44 -24.96 -17.64 -21.07
C VAL A 44 -24.21 -17.99 -19.80
N VAL A 45 -24.37 -17.19 -18.72
CA VAL A 45 -23.70 -17.40 -17.45
C VAL A 45 -24.10 -18.73 -16.82
N THR A 46 -25.40 -19.04 -16.80
CA THR A 46 -25.92 -20.29 -16.22
C THR A 46 -25.41 -21.52 -17.00
N LYS A 47 -25.41 -21.47 -18.32
CA LYS A 47 -24.87 -22.54 -19.17
C LYS A 47 -23.38 -22.80 -18.97
N ARG A 48 -22.63 -21.80 -18.52
CA ARG A 48 -21.20 -21.89 -18.23
C ARG A 48 -20.87 -22.12 -16.75
N GLY A 49 -21.88 -22.44 -15.92
CA GLY A 49 -21.71 -22.76 -14.50
C GLY A 49 -21.46 -21.55 -13.59
N GLY A 50 -21.74 -20.34 -14.11
CA GLY A 50 -21.69 -19.11 -13.30
C GLY A 50 -22.94 -18.92 -12.44
N ARG A 51 -22.82 -18.07 -11.44
CA ARG A 51 -23.91 -17.67 -10.54
C ARG A 51 -24.08 -16.16 -10.57
N GLU A 52 -25.33 -15.70 -10.66
CA GLU A 52 -25.66 -14.30 -10.43
C GLU A 52 -25.57 -14.02 -8.93
N VAL A 53 -24.80 -12.99 -8.58
CA VAL A 53 -24.57 -12.56 -7.19
C VAL A 53 -25.42 -11.34 -6.86
N ASP A 54 -25.47 -10.37 -7.79
CA ASP A 54 -26.22 -9.13 -7.61
C ASP A 54 -26.55 -8.49 -8.96
N THR A 55 -27.59 -7.67 -8.99
CA THR A 55 -28.00 -6.88 -10.16
C THR A 55 -28.47 -5.50 -9.71
N GLN A 56 -27.91 -4.47 -10.32
CA GLN A 56 -28.31 -3.08 -10.06
C GLN A 56 -28.58 -2.37 -11.39
N GLY A 57 -29.85 -2.26 -11.75
CA GLY A 57 -30.26 -1.68 -13.03
C GLY A 57 -29.78 -2.52 -14.21
N ASP A 58 -28.90 -1.94 -15.01
CA ASP A 58 -28.26 -2.58 -16.17
C ASP A 58 -26.93 -3.26 -15.86
N SER A 59 -26.45 -3.17 -14.62
CA SER A 59 -25.20 -3.78 -14.19
C SER A 59 -25.45 -5.13 -13.53
N PHE A 60 -24.68 -6.16 -13.96
CA PHE A 60 -24.72 -7.50 -13.39
C PHE A 60 -23.40 -7.86 -12.77
N PHE A 61 -23.49 -8.59 -11.66
CA PHE A 61 -22.36 -9.18 -10.98
C PHE A 61 -22.52 -10.70 -10.93
N PHE A 62 -21.59 -11.42 -11.55
CA PHE A 62 -21.56 -12.87 -11.60
C PHE A 62 -20.28 -13.43 -10.98
N ALA A 63 -20.37 -14.66 -10.47
CA ALA A 63 -19.27 -15.40 -9.90
C ALA A 63 -19.13 -16.79 -10.53
N PHE A 64 -17.88 -17.22 -10.74
CA PHE A 64 -17.52 -18.51 -11.33
C PHE A 64 -16.45 -19.22 -10.50
N ALA A 65 -16.55 -20.53 -10.37
CA ALA A 65 -15.50 -21.36 -9.76
C ALA A 65 -14.28 -21.57 -10.70
N SER A 66 -14.37 -21.13 -11.97
CA SER A 66 -13.32 -21.28 -12.98
C SER A 66 -13.16 -20.03 -13.82
N ALA A 67 -11.90 -19.54 -13.92
CA ALA A 67 -11.57 -18.41 -14.77
C ALA A 67 -11.84 -18.68 -16.27
N LYS A 68 -11.59 -19.91 -16.72
CA LYS A 68 -11.90 -20.35 -18.10
C LYS A 68 -13.38 -20.26 -18.40
N SER A 69 -14.23 -20.75 -17.48
CA SER A 69 -15.68 -20.67 -17.61
C SER A 69 -16.18 -19.22 -17.65
N ALA A 70 -15.60 -18.34 -16.81
CA ALA A 70 -15.95 -16.93 -16.78
C ALA A 70 -15.58 -16.21 -18.09
N VAL A 71 -14.38 -16.46 -18.62
CA VAL A 71 -13.93 -15.91 -19.91
C VAL A 71 -14.78 -16.44 -21.05
N ALA A 72 -15.04 -17.76 -21.09
CA ALA A 72 -15.92 -18.35 -22.12
C ALA A 72 -17.34 -17.78 -22.07
N ALA A 73 -17.87 -17.50 -20.87
CA ALA A 73 -19.15 -16.83 -20.70
C ALA A 73 -19.11 -15.40 -21.24
N ALA A 74 -18.09 -14.61 -20.90
CA ALA A 74 -17.94 -13.23 -21.40
C ALA A 74 -17.84 -13.18 -22.93
N VAL A 75 -17.07 -14.09 -23.54
CA VAL A 75 -16.93 -14.20 -25.01
C VAL A 75 -18.25 -14.55 -25.66
N THR A 76 -18.96 -15.58 -25.16
CA THR A 76 -20.26 -15.99 -25.69
C THR A 76 -21.27 -14.86 -25.55
N ALA A 77 -21.32 -14.21 -24.37
CA ALA A 77 -22.24 -13.10 -24.13
C ALA A 77 -21.98 -11.92 -25.09
N GLN A 78 -20.72 -11.56 -25.36
CA GLN A 78 -20.41 -10.49 -26.31
C GLN A 78 -20.86 -10.85 -27.75
N ARG A 79 -20.69 -12.11 -28.16
CA ARG A 79 -21.18 -12.58 -29.47
C ARG A 79 -22.69 -12.54 -29.57
N ASP A 80 -23.39 -13.02 -28.54
CA ASP A 80 -24.86 -13.05 -28.51
C ASP A 80 -25.45 -11.64 -28.46
N LEU A 81 -24.84 -10.74 -27.67
CA LEU A 81 -25.24 -9.32 -27.58
C LEU A 81 -25.01 -8.60 -28.91
N ALA A 82 -23.89 -8.87 -29.59
CA ALA A 82 -23.58 -8.27 -30.89
C ALA A 82 -24.47 -8.81 -32.03
N GLY A 83 -24.88 -10.07 -31.94
CA GLY A 83 -25.78 -10.71 -32.92
C GLY A 83 -27.27 -10.44 -32.69
N HIS A 84 -27.63 -9.88 -31.51
CA HIS A 84 -29.02 -9.62 -31.19
C HIS A 84 -29.58 -8.42 -31.94
N GLN A 85 -30.85 -8.53 -32.40
CA GLN A 85 -31.54 -7.42 -33.05
C GLN A 85 -32.08 -6.42 -32.05
N TRP A 86 -31.30 -5.37 -31.80
CA TRP A 86 -31.69 -4.24 -30.96
C TRP A 86 -32.55 -3.25 -31.77
N PRO A 87 -33.40 -2.42 -31.13
CA PRO A 87 -34.08 -1.32 -31.79
C PRO A 87 -33.11 -0.38 -32.53
N ASP A 88 -33.46 0.11 -33.69
CA ASP A 88 -32.57 0.90 -34.57
C ASP A 88 -31.95 2.13 -33.86
N GLU A 89 -32.71 2.75 -32.94
CA GLU A 89 -32.23 3.91 -32.18
C GLU A 89 -31.42 3.53 -30.91
N GLY A 90 -31.27 2.22 -30.62
CA GLY A 90 -30.79 1.75 -29.31
C GLY A 90 -29.85 0.56 -29.32
N GLN A 91 -28.68 0.67 -29.92
CA GLN A 91 -27.64 -0.35 -29.85
C GLN A 91 -27.16 -0.57 -28.42
N VAL A 92 -27.32 -1.79 -27.90
CA VAL A 92 -26.84 -2.18 -26.57
C VAL A 92 -25.39 -2.64 -26.66
N ARG A 93 -24.49 -1.91 -26.07
CA ARG A 93 -23.05 -2.24 -26.00
C ARG A 93 -22.66 -2.43 -24.55
N VAL A 94 -22.18 -3.62 -24.21
CA VAL A 94 -21.88 -4.01 -22.82
C VAL A 94 -20.38 -4.05 -22.61
N ARG A 95 -19.90 -3.31 -21.62
CA ARG A 95 -18.52 -3.41 -21.12
C ARG A 95 -18.44 -4.48 -20.04
N MET A 96 -17.35 -5.23 -20.02
CA MET A 96 -17.15 -6.35 -19.11
C MET A 96 -15.79 -6.28 -18.43
N GLY A 97 -15.74 -6.61 -17.13
CA GLY A 97 -14.50 -6.68 -16.36
C GLY A 97 -14.41 -7.97 -15.58
N LEU A 98 -13.27 -8.68 -15.70
CA LEU A 98 -13.02 -9.93 -14.99
C LEU A 98 -11.81 -9.81 -14.06
N HIS A 99 -11.98 -10.34 -12.85
CA HIS A 99 -10.90 -10.49 -11.89
C HIS A 99 -11.05 -11.81 -11.14
N THR A 100 -9.92 -12.48 -10.89
CA THR A 100 -9.86 -13.72 -10.11
C THR A 100 -9.15 -13.47 -8.79
N GLY A 101 -9.72 -13.98 -7.71
CA GLY A 101 -9.15 -13.86 -6.36
C GLY A 101 -9.84 -14.79 -5.37
N GLU A 102 -9.45 -14.71 -4.12
CA GLU A 102 -10.04 -15.48 -3.01
C GLU A 102 -10.87 -14.55 -2.12
N PRO A 103 -12.18 -14.39 -2.38
CA PRO A 103 -13.05 -13.54 -1.57
C PRO A 103 -13.41 -14.19 -0.25
N ALA A 104 -13.68 -13.37 0.78
CA ALA A 104 -14.42 -13.83 1.93
C ALA A 104 -15.91 -13.92 1.57
N VAL A 105 -16.56 -15.03 1.98
CA VAL A 105 -18.01 -15.18 1.89
C VAL A 105 -18.60 -14.81 3.25
N GLY A 106 -19.36 -13.71 3.32
CA GLY A 106 -20.16 -13.33 4.48
C GLY A 106 -21.63 -13.41 4.11
N ASP A 107 -22.53 -13.60 5.06
CA ASP A 107 -24.00 -13.67 4.95
C ASP A 107 -24.57 -13.61 3.51
N GLU A 108 -24.33 -14.67 2.72
CA GLU A 108 -24.73 -14.85 1.31
C GLU A 108 -24.14 -13.86 0.27
N ARG A 109 -23.11 -13.09 0.62
CA ARG A 109 -22.45 -12.13 -0.30
C ARG A 109 -20.94 -12.25 -0.26
N TYR A 110 -20.31 -11.95 -1.38
CA TYR A 110 -18.86 -11.79 -1.43
C TYR A 110 -18.44 -10.44 -0.85
N VAL A 111 -17.40 -10.48 -0.02
CA VAL A 111 -16.78 -9.30 0.58
C VAL A 111 -15.28 -9.32 0.25
N GLY A 112 -14.72 -8.17 -0.13
CA GLY A 112 -13.29 -8.01 -0.34
C GLY A 112 -12.94 -7.19 -1.57
N LEU A 113 -11.66 -6.78 -1.65
CA LEU A 113 -11.13 -5.95 -2.73
C LEU A 113 -11.26 -6.58 -4.12
N GLY A 114 -11.25 -7.91 -4.23
CA GLY A 114 -11.40 -8.62 -5.50
C GLY A 114 -12.72 -8.29 -6.21
N VAL A 115 -13.82 -8.15 -5.46
CA VAL A 115 -15.12 -7.74 -6.01
C VAL A 115 -15.04 -6.31 -6.58
N HIS A 116 -14.50 -5.38 -5.79
CA HIS A 116 -14.33 -3.99 -6.22
C HIS A 116 -13.38 -3.89 -7.42
N ARG A 117 -12.31 -4.69 -7.44
CA ARG A 117 -11.35 -4.69 -8.55
C ARG A 117 -12.01 -5.11 -9.87
N ALA A 118 -12.79 -6.18 -9.89
CA ALA A 118 -13.53 -6.59 -11.08
C ALA A 118 -14.49 -5.49 -11.59
N ALA A 119 -15.22 -4.85 -10.68
CA ALA A 119 -16.12 -3.74 -11.01
C ALA A 119 -15.35 -2.53 -11.59
N ARG A 120 -14.21 -2.15 -11.00
CA ARG A 120 -13.37 -1.05 -11.50
C ARG A 120 -12.73 -1.34 -12.84
N ILE A 121 -12.33 -2.60 -13.09
CA ILE A 121 -11.83 -3.04 -14.40
C ILE A 121 -12.91 -2.88 -15.49
N GLY A 122 -14.13 -3.34 -15.24
CA GLY A 122 -15.22 -3.16 -16.18
C GLY A 122 -15.56 -1.69 -16.44
N ALA A 123 -15.56 -0.87 -15.38
CA ALA A 123 -15.94 0.54 -15.46
C ALA A 123 -15.02 1.40 -16.36
N VAL A 124 -13.75 1.04 -16.54
CA VAL A 124 -12.82 1.80 -17.40
C VAL A 124 -12.85 1.40 -18.87
N GLY A 125 -13.53 0.30 -19.19
CA GLY A 125 -13.71 -0.19 -20.55
C GLY A 125 -14.82 0.52 -21.33
N HIS A 126 -14.93 0.15 -22.58
CA HIS A 126 -15.94 0.63 -23.54
C HIS A 126 -16.95 -0.45 -23.86
N GLY A 127 -18.12 -0.08 -24.33
CA GLY A 127 -19.16 -1.02 -24.76
C GLY A 127 -18.66 -1.99 -25.84
N GLY A 128 -18.82 -3.29 -25.62
CA GLY A 128 -18.26 -4.36 -26.44
C GLY A 128 -16.87 -4.84 -26.02
N GLN A 129 -16.20 -4.13 -25.11
CA GLN A 129 -14.87 -4.47 -24.62
C GLN A 129 -14.91 -5.41 -23.41
N VAL A 130 -14.03 -6.41 -23.39
CA VAL A 130 -13.83 -7.32 -22.25
C VAL A 130 -12.42 -7.12 -21.71
N LEU A 131 -12.32 -6.72 -20.44
CA LEU A 131 -11.06 -6.47 -19.76
C LEU A 131 -10.79 -7.50 -18.68
N LEU A 132 -9.52 -7.91 -18.55
CA LEU A 132 -9.04 -8.85 -17.55
C LEU A 132 -7.99 -8.21 -16.63
N SER A 133 -8.00 -8.61 -15.38
CA SER A 133 -6.82 -8.45 -14.51
C SER A 133 -5.71 -9.44 -14.86
N ASN A 134 -4.49 -9.17 -14.38
CA ASN A 134 -3.37 -10.10 -14.54
C ASN A 134 -3.66 -11.48 -13.92
N ALA A 135 -4.28 -11.53 -12.74
CA ALA A 135 -4.65 -12.79 -12.09
C ALA A 135 -5.60 -13.65 -12.94
N THR A 136 -6.55 -13.03 -13.62
CA THR A 136 -7.44 -13.77 -14.54
C THR A 136 -6.70 -14.22 -15.80
N ARG A 137 -5.86 -13.34 -16.36
CA ARG A 137 -5.08 -13.63 -17.57
C ARG A 137 -4.17 -14.86 -17.37
N GLU A 138 -3.44 -14.94 -16.24
CA GLU A 138 -2.54 -16.06 -15.94
C GLU A 138 -3.25 -17.42 -15.85
N LEU A 139 -4.54 -17.43 -15.51
CA LEU A 139 -5.35 -18.65 -15.41
C LEU A 139 -6.00 -19.08 -16.73
N VAL A 140 -5.95 -18.24 -17.79
CA VAL A 140 -6.62 -18.50 -19.07
C VAL A 140 -5.69 -18.39 -20.28
N GLU A 141 -4.40 -18.15 -20.07
CA GLU A 141 -3.40 -18.08 -21.13
C GLU A 141 -3.38 -19.41 -21.90
N ASP A 142 -3.51 -19.33 -23.22
CA ASP A 142 -3.46 -20.44 -24.20
C ASP A 142 -4.69 -21.37 -24.34
N GLU A 143 -5.88 -21.09 -23.75
CA GLU A 143 -6.93 -22.10 -23.69
C GLU A 143 -8.34 -21.67 -24.18
N VAL A 144 -8.53 -20.49 -24.75
CA VAL A 144 -9.85 -20.07 -25.27
C VAL A 144 -9.82 -19.92 -26.79
N GLU A 145 -10.50 -20.85 -27.48
CA GLU A 145 -10.55 -20.89 -28.94
C GLU A 145 -11.23 -19.62 -29.53
N GLY A 146 -10.61 -19.05 -30.55
CA GLY A 146 -11.13 -17.87 -31.23
C GLY A 146 -11.03 -16.57 -30.47
N VAL A 147 -10.05 -16.47 -29.50
CA VAL A 147 -9.77 -15.29 -28.70
C VAL A 147 -8.26 -15.12 -28.58
N SER A 148 -7.79 -13.88 -28.62
CA SER A 148 -6.42 -13.54 -28.23
C SER A 148 -6.41 -12.54 -27.07
N VAL A 149 -5.37 -12.59 -26.23
CA VAL A 149 -5.22 -11.71 -25.09
C VAL A 149 -4.19 -10.65 -25.39
N ARG A 150 -4.61 -9.39 -25.37
CA ARG A 150 -3.74 -8.23 -25.64
C ARG A 150 -3.46 -7.45 -24.37
N ALA A 151 -2.18 -7.21 -24.07
CA ALA A 151 -1.76 -6.35 -22.96
C ALA A 151 -2.01 -4.87 -23.28
N LEU A 152 -2.73 -4.17 -22.41
CA LEU A 152 -3.01 -2.74 -22.56
C LEU A 152 -2.02 -1.87 -21.75
N GLY A 153 -1.29 -2.46 -20.82
CA GLY A 153 -0.41 -1.79 -19.86
C GLY A 153 -1.05 -1.65 -18.49
N ALA A 154 -0.40 -0.92 -17.61
CA ALA A 154 -0.88 -0.67 -16.26
C ALA A 154 -1.72 0.62 -16.18
N TYR A 155 -2.78 0.61 -15.38
CA TYR A 155 -3.70 1.74 -15.21
C TYR A 155 -3.98 2.01 -13.72
N LEU A 156 -4.16 3.28 -13.39
CA LEU A 156 -4.62 3.71 -12.07
C LEU A 156 -6.16 3.61 -12.05
N LEU A 157 -6.68 2.64 -11.34
CA LEU A 157 -8.11 2.44 -11.16
C LEU A 157 -8.59 3.18 -9.91
N LYS A 158 -9.82 3.67 -9.95
CA LYS A 158 -10.41 4.39 -8.81
C LYS A 158 -10.48 3.47 -7.59
N ASP A 159 -10.02 3.95 -6.44
CA ASP A 159 -10.01 3.24 -5.16
C ASP A 159 -9.17 1.93 -5.16
N ILE A 160 -8.25 1.79 -6.12
CA ILE A 160 -7.24 0.72 -6.17
C ILE A 160 -5.87 1.39 -6.08
N ASP A 161 -5.13 1.11 -5.00
CA ASP A 161 -3.90 1.84 -4.64
C ASP A 161 -2.72 1.56 -5.56
N ARG A 162 -2.72 0.42 -6.25
CA ARG A 162 -1.63 0.02 -7.15
C ARG A 162 -2.07 0.10 -8.61
N PRO A 163 -1.16 0.46 -9.53
CA PRO A 163 -1.43 0.33 -10.95
C PRO A 163 -1.82 -1.12 -11.30
N GLU A 164 -2.97 -1.30 -11.89
CA GLU A 164 -3.46 -2.62 -12.30
C GLU A 164 -3.06 -2.91 -13.74
N PRO A 165 -2.28 -3.96 -14.02
CA PRO A 165 -2.03 -4.42 -15.38
C PRO A 165 -3.34 -4.94 -15.99
N LEU A 166 -3.76 -4.31 -17.08
CA LEU A 166 -5.00 -4.65 -17.77
C LEU A 166 -4.73 -5.33 -19.12
N PHE A 167 -5.55 -6.30 -19.40
CA PHE A 167 -5.53 -7.06 -20.64
C PHE A 167 -6.90 -7.00 -21.29
N GLN A 168 -6.94 -7.03 -22.62
CA GLN A 168 -8.17 -7.09 -23.40
C GLN A 168 -8.31 -8.46 -24.05
N LEU A 169 -9.52 -8.99 -24.06
CA LEU A 169 -9.86 -10.12 -24.93
C LEU A 169 -10.22 -9.58 -26.31
N ASP A 170 -9.39 -9.89 -27.31
CA ASP A 170 -9.70 -9.64 -28.70
C ASP A 170 -10.49 -10.85 -29.25
N ILE A 171 -11.81 -10.70 -29.40
CA ILE A 171 -12.73 -11.77 -29.78
C ILE A 171 -12.83 -11.76 -31.30
N HIS A 172 -12.50 -12.87 -31.97
CA HIS A 172 -12.58 -12.98 -33.43
C HIS A 172 -14.01 -12.74 -33.90
N GLY A 173 -14.15 -11.88 -34.90
CA GLY A 173 -15.43 -11.49 -35.49
C GLY A 173 -16.14 -10.32 -34.80
N LEU A 174 -15.58 -9.78 -33.70
CA LEU A 174 -16.08 -8.59 -33.02
C LEU A 174 -15.08 -7.44 -33.11
N GLN A 175 -15.51 -6.26 -32.66
CA GLN A 175 -14.64 -5.09 -32.57
C GLN A 175 -13.50 -5.36 -31.59
N THR A 176 -12.25 -5.11 -32.01
CA THR A 176 -11.03 -5.26 -31.17
C THR A 176 -10.34 -3.94 -30.87
N GLU A 177 -10.58 -2.91 -31.70
CA GLU A 177 -9.98 -1.59 -31.47
C GLU A 177 -10.97 -0.66 -30.75
N PHE A 178 -10.53 -0.14 -29.61
CA PHE A 178 -11.31 0.76 -28.76
C PHE A 178 -10.52 2.03 -28.46
N PRO A 179 -11.20 3.14 -28.09
CA PRO A 179 -10.52 4.33 -27.57
C PRO A 179 -9.66 4.01 -26.36
N PRO A 180 -8.75 4.91 -25.95
CA PRO A 180 -8.02 4.76 -24.68
C PRO A 180 -8.98 4.51 -23.52
N LEU A 181 -8.60 3.65 -22.57
CA LEU A 181 -9.42 3.34 -21.40
C LEU A 181 -9.72 4.60 -20.58
N ASN A 182 -10.90 4.64 -19.97
CA ASN A 182 -11.37 5.73 -19.10
C ASN A 182 -10.63 5.75 -17.74
N ALA A 183 -9.30 5.60 -17.78
CA ALA A 183 -8.41 5.62 -16.61
C ALA A 183 -7.05 6.20 -17.01
N GLN A 184 -6.34 6.74 -16.05
CA GLN A 184 -4.99 7.22 -16.27
C GLN A 184 -4.04 6.03 -16.46
N ARG A 185 -3.38 5.98 -17.63
CA ARG A 185 -2.36 4.97 -17.89
C ARG A 185 -1.14 5.25 -17.02
N PHE A 186 -0.72 4.26 -16.29
CA PHE A 186 0.54 4.29 -15.56
C PHE A 186 1.67 3.99 -16.56
N VAL A 187 2.49 4.99 -16.84
CA VAL A 187 3.69 4.83 -17.65
C VAL A 187 4.84 4.76 -16.66
N GLU A 188 5.46 3.60 -16.54
CA GLU A 188 6.75 3.52 -15.85
C GLU A 188 7.70 4.53 -16.52
N PRO A 189 8.37 5.40 -15.74
CA PRO A 189 9.35 6.32 -16.29
C PRO A 189 10.52 5.49 -16.86
N HIS A 190 10.50 5.26 -18.15
CA HIS A 190 11.62 4.61 -18.82
C HIS A 190 12.88 5.43 -18.60
N PRO A 191 14.01 4.83 -18.18
CA PRO A 191 15.28 5.52 -18.15
C PRO A 191 15.62 5.94 -19.58
N HIS A 192 15.67 7.22 -19.77
CA HIS A 192 15.79 7.97 -21.03
C HIS A 192 16.70 7.34 -22.08
N ARG A 193 16.14 6.88 -23.17
CA ARG A 193 16.80 6.63 -24.46
C ARG A 193 17.37 7.92 -25.12
N ARG A 194 17.23 9.06 -24.50
CA ARG A 194 17.66 10.37 -25.03
C ARG A 194 19.16 10.67 -24.84
N ARG A 195 19.90 9.76 -24.21
CA ARG A 195 21.35 9.94 -23.97
C ARG A 195 22.25 9.60 -25.16
N TRP A 196 21.76 8.84 -26.15
CA TRP A 196 22.61 8.41 -27.27
C TRP A 196 22.78 9.42 -28.39
N LEU A 197 21.88 10.42 -28.53
CA LEU A 197 22.02 11.48 -29.54
C LEU A 197 22.88 12.66 -29.09
N LEU A 198 23.13 12.81 -27.79
CA LEU A 198 24.07 13.82 -27.27
C LEU A 198 25.49 13.29 -27.10
N VAL A 199 25.71 11.98 -27.16
CA VAL A 199 27.05 11.35 -27.07
C VAL A 199 27.89 11.61 -28.33
N GLY A 200 27.27 11.79 -29.49
CA GLY A 200 28.00 12.08 -30.76
C GLY A 200 28.60 13.48 -30.84
N LEU A 201 28.07 14.48 -30.13
CA LEU A 201 28.56 15.85 -30.12
C LEU A 201 29.54 16.15 -28.98
N VAL A 202 29.55 15.34 -27.94
CA VAL A 202 30.43 15.51 -26.78
C VAL A 202 31.74 14.74 -26.95
N ALA A 203 31.79 13.70 -27.81
CA ALA A 203 33.01 12.92 -28.06
C ALA A 203 34.16 13.73 -28.69
N ALA A 204 33.88 14.84 -29.38
CA ALA A 204 34.90 15.69 -29.96
C ALA A 204 35.50 16.71 -28.97
N ALA A 205 34.82 16.98 -27.84
CA ALA A 205 35.31 17.93 -26.81
C ALA A 205 36.02 17.23 -25.64
N ILE A 206 35.95 15.90 -25.55
CA ILE A 206 36.44 15.11 -24.39
C ILE A 206 37.86 14.60 -24.58
N ALA A 207 38.45 14.69 -25.78
CA ALA A 207 39.85 14.26 -26.00
C ALA A 207 40.90 15.05 -25.23
N ALA A 208 40.56 16.27 -24.74
CA ALA A 208 41.47 17.09 -23.94
C ALA A 208 41.22 17.09 -22.43
N GLY A 209 40.08 16.52 -21.98
CA GLY A 209 39.69 16.44 -20.57
C GLY A 209 39.69 15.03 -19.92
N ALA A 210 40.06 14.01 -20.70
CA ALA A 210 39.90 12.61 -20.34
C ALA A 210 40.81 12.08 -19.20
N ALA A 211 41.86 12.81 -18.86
CA ALA A 211 42.78 12.36 -17.78
C ALA A 211 42.24 12.70 -16.36
N ALA A 212 41.33 13.68 -16.21
CA ALA A 212 40.79 14.04 -14.91
C ALA A 212 39.43 13.37 -14.60
N ALA A 213 38.70 12.91 -15.63
CA ALA A 213 37.34 12.34 -15.46
C ALA A 213 37.34 10.82 -15.19
N ILE A 214 38.41 10.11 -15.53
CA ILE A 214 38.53 8.65 -15.32
C ILE A 214 38.69 8.29 -13.83
N ALA A 215 39.16 9.22 -13.02
CA ALA A 215 39.27 9.01 -11.57
C ALA A 215 37.91 9.04 -10.82
N VAL A 216 36.84 9.61 -11.44
CA VAL A 216 35.51 9.76 -10.81
C VAL A 216 34.54 8.63 -11.19
N VAL A 217 34.74 7.94 -12.32
CA VAL A 217 33.82 6.89 -12.82
C VAL A 217 34.19 5.47 -12.37
N LEU A 218 35.43 5.26 -11.89
CA LEU A 218 35.89 3.97 -11.35
C LEU A 218 35.85 3.91 -9.80
N GLY A 219 35.33 4.94 -9.14
CA GLY A 219 35.03 4.90 -7.71
C GLY A 219 33.74 4.10 -7.49
N GLY A 220 33.84 2.81 -7.36
CA GLY A 220 32.74 1.99 -6.81
C GLY A 220 32.27 2.62 -5.52
N GLY A 221 30.95 2.87 -5.40
CA GLY A 221 30.37 3.40 -4.19
C GLY A 221 30.70 2.54 -2.98
N SER A 222 31.77 2.92 -2.27
CA SER A 222 32.12 2.27 -1.03
C SER A 222 31.17 2.79 0.05
N THR A 223 30.70 1.92 0.92
CA THR A 223 29.96 2.25 2.15
C THR A 223 30.75 3.19 3.07
N ASP A 224 31.98 3.52 2.75
CA ASP A 224 32.90 4.35 3.54
C ASP A 224 32.61 5.86 3.47
N LYS A 225 31.66 6.32 2.67
CA LYS A 225 31.31 7.75 2.54
C LYS A 225 29.94 8.13 3.12
N LEU A 226 29.25 7.20 3.79
CA LEU A 226 27.98 7.55 4.44
C LEU A 226 28.25 8.52 5.60
N GLN A 227 27.42 9.57 5.70
CA GLN A 227 27.47 10.53 6.78
C GLN A 227 26.47 10.16 7.89
N PRO A 228 26.76 10.49 9.17
CA PRO A 228 25.76 10.38 10.23
C PRO A 228 24.64 11.39 10.01
N ASP A 229 23.50 11.15 10.66
CA ASP A 229 22.31 11.98 10.61
C ASP A 229 21.84 12.26 9.17
N SER A 230 21.77 11.18 8.40
CA SER A 230 21.37 11.18 7.00
C SER A 230 20.32 10.10 6.70
N VAL A 231 19.69 10.24 5.54
CA VAL A 231 18.92 9.18 4.89
C VAL A 231 19.82 8.47 3.89
N ILE A 232 19.83 7.16 3.96
CA ILE A 232 20.48 6.29 2.99
C ILE A 232 19.43 5.52 2.18
N ARG A 233 19.74 5.23 0.92
CA ARG A 233 19.01 4.30 0.08
C ARG A 233 19.77 2.98 0.04
N VAL A 234 19.06 1.88 0.19
CA VAL A 234 19.61 0.53 0.09
C VAL A 234 19.01 -0.16 -1.13
N ASP A 235 19.84 -0.57 -2.06
CA ASP A 235 19.40 -1.36 -3.19
C ASP A 235 18.96 -2.75 -2.70
N PRO A 236 17.70 -3.15 -2.91
CA PRO A 236 17.17 -4.40 -2.34
C PRO A 236 17.79 -5.66 -2.94
N LYS A 237 18.43 -5.58 -4.11
CA LYS A 237 19.08 -6.71 -4.81
C LYS A 237 20.55 -6.83 -4.44
N THR A 238 21.29 -5.73 -4.54
CA THR A 238 22.74 -5.72 -4.30
C THR A 238 23.10 -5.47 -2.85
N LEU A 239 22.16 -5.00 -2.02
CA LEU A 239 22.32 -4.63 -0.62
C LEU A 239 23.33 -3.51 -0.37
N LYS A 240 23.70 -2.77 -1.40
CA LYS A 240 24.57 -1.59 -1.29
C LYS A 240 23.80 -0.39 -0.77
N ALA A 241 24.39 0.28 0.18
CA ALA A 241 23.86 1.52 0.75
C ALA A 241 24.54 2.74 0.10
N THR A 242 23.75 3.74 -0.25
CA THR A 242 24.19 5.04 -0.78
C THR A 242 23.50 6.17 -0.01
N GLU A 243 24.20 7.26 0.24
CA GLU A 243 23.61 8.43 0.88
C GLU A 243 22.65 9.13 -0.09
N VAL A 244 21.50 9.55 0.44
CA VAL A 244 20.48 10.33 -0.29
C VAL A 244 20.58 11.81 0.09
N ALA A 245 20.49 12.09 1.39
CA ALA A 245 20.49 13.46 1.90
C ALA A 245 20.84 13.51 3.39
N PRO A 246 21.49 14.58 3.85
CA PRO A 246 21.56 14.89 5.26
C PRO A 246 20.16 15.30 5.76
N VAL A 247 19.88 14.99 7.03
CA VAL A 247 18.66 15.39 7.73
C VAL A 247 19.04 16.02 9.08
N GLY A 248 18.06 16.46 9.85
CA GLY A 248 18.35 17.05 11.17
C GLY A 248 18.91 16.03 12.16
N ASP A 249 19.39 16.53 13.30
CA ASP A 249 19.99 15.72 14.37
C ASP A 249 19.06 14.61 14.88
N ALA A 250 19.63 13.45 15.15
CA ALA A 250 18.96 12.28 15.70
C ALA A 250 17.68 11.86 14.93
N PRO A 251 17.78 11.56 13.64
CA PRO A 251 16.65 11.07 12.87
C PRO A 251 16.12 9.75 13.44
N ASP A 252 14.79 9.60 13.50
CA ASP A 252 14.15 8.41 14.09
C ASP A 252 13.17 7.77 13.10
N LEU A 253 11.99 8.35 12.95
CA LEU A 253 10.93 7.78 12.12
C LEU A 253 11.08 8.26 10.68
N ILE A 254 10.87 7.35 9.73
CA ILE A 254 10.84 7.67 8.31
C ILE A 254 9.64 6.98 7.68
N ILE A 255 8.90 7.70 6.84
CA ILE A 255 7.86 7.16 5.97
C ILE A 255 8.02 7.69 4.54
N ALA A 256 7.53 6.93 3.57
CA ALA A 256 7.39 7.38 2.18
C ALA A 256 5.94 7.80 1.92
N SER A 257 5.72 9.02 1.43
CA SER A 257 4.40 9.52 1.04
C SER A 257 4.51 10.64 0.01
N GLY A 258 3.63 10.62 -1.01
CA GLY A 258 3.56 11.67 -2.03
C GLY A 258 4.82 11.83 -2.89
N GLY A 259 5.62 10.78 -3.04
CA GLY A 259 6.90 10.81 -3.74
C GLY A 259 8.06 11.40 -2.92
N TYR A 260 7.85 11.63 -1.63
CA TYR A 260 8.85 12.16 -0.69
C TYR A 260 9.06 11.23 0.48
N LEU A 261 10.22 11.37 1.12
CA LEU A 261 10.52 10.79 2.43
C LEU A 261 10.27 11.85 3.50
N TRP A 262 9.65 11.42 4.59
CA TRP A 262 9.32 12.28 5.73
C TRP A 262 9.98 11.74 6.97
N ILE A 263 10.83 12.52 7.60
CA ILE A 263 11.70 12.11 8.68
C ILE A 263 11.45 12.95 9.91
N THR A 264 11.22 12.30 11.04
CA THR A 264 11.22 12.98 12.35
C THR A 264 12.64 13.05 12.89
N ASN A 265 13.05 14.22 13.33
CA ASN A 265 14.31 14.40 14.01
C ASN A 265 13.98 14.62 15.50
N ASN A 266 14.14 13.55 16.27
CA ASN A 266 13.76 13.50 17.69
C ASN A 266 14.95 13.20 18.55
N VAL A 267 15.18 14.01 19.55
CA VAL A 267 16.20 13.72 20.58
C VAL A 267 15.58 12.82 21.65
N LEU A 268 15.30 11.57 21.32
CA LEU A 268 15.10 10.54 22.32
C LEU A 268 16.45 9.87 22.58
N ARG A 269 17.16 10.29 23.60
CA ARG A 269 18.36 9.58 24.09
C ARG A 269 17.95 8.53 25.11
N ASP A 270 18.60 7.37 24.93
CA ASP A 270 18.83 6.32 25.93
C ASP A 270 17.60 5.71 26.60
N GLY A 271 17.16 4.59 26.07
CA GLY A 271 16.53 3.52 26.84
C GLY A 271 15.26 3.86 27.63
N GLY A 272 14.29 4.53 27.01
CA GLY A 272 12.91 4.53 27.57
C GLY A 272 12.54 5.69 28.49
N SER A 273 13.41 6.62 28.76
CA SER A 273 13.04 7.87 29.45
C SER A 273 13.07 9.03 28.46
N ALA A 274 11.93 9.65 28.22
CA ALA A 274 11.78 10.79 27.31
C ALA A 274 12.43 12.06 27.91
N ALA A 275 13.75 12.07 28.01
CA ALA A 275 14.49 13.27 28.35
C ALA A 275 14.75 14.07 27.07
N ILE A 276 13.78 14.91 26.67
CA ILE A 276 14.01 15.94 25.67
C ILE A 276 15.05 16.90 26.24
N ARG A 277 16.17 17.06 25.55
CA ARG A 277 17.12 18.12 25.93
C ARG A 277 16.43 19.48 25.78
N PRO A 278 16.47 20.34 26.79
CA PRO A 278 16.05 21.73 26.61
C PRO A 278 16.84 22.33 25.44
N GLY A 279 16.14 22.86 24.44
CA GLY A 279 16.73 23.45 23.25
C GLY A 279 16.93 22.48 22.06
N ALA A 280 16.46 21.24 22.13
CA ALA A 280 16.46 20.35 20.97
C ALA A 280 15.37 20.77 19.97
N ASP A 281 15.76 21.03 18.73
CA ASP A 281 14.85 21.31 17.65
C ASP A 281 14.22 20.00 17.17
N LEU A 282 13.03 19.68 17.70
CA LEU A 282 12.19 18.61 17.17
C LEU A 282 11.66 19.08 15.82
N THR A 283 12.15 18.49 14.75
CA THR A 283 11.79 18.92 13.40
C THR A 283 11.26 17.76 12.58
N LEU A 284 10.44 18.12 11.57
CA LEU A 284 10.05 17.22 10.50
C LEU A 284 10.83 17.63 9.25
N THR A 285 11.53 16.70 8.64
CA THR A 285 12.25 16.93 7.39
C THR A 285 11.57 16.18 6.26
N ARG A 286 11.30 16.88 5.15
CA ARG A 286 10.90 16.27 3.89
C ARG A 286 12.12 16.16 2.97
N VAL A 287 12.38 14.97 2.44
CA VAL A 287 13.47 14.69 1.49
C VAL A 287 12.88 14.22 0.16
N ASP A 288 13.36 14.78 -0.92
CA ASP A 288 13.12 14.24 -2.26
C ASP A 288 14.14 13.11 -2.51
N PRO A 289 13.69 11.84 -2.64
CA PRO A 289 14.59 10.70 -2.74
C PRO A 289 15.36 10.64 -4.08
N VAL A 290 14.93 11.41 -5.09
CA VAL A 290 15.55 11.44 -6.42
C VAL A 290 16.63 12.50 -6.50
N THR A 291 16.33 13.71 -5.98
CA THR A 291 17.25 14.86 -6.07
C THR A 291 18.14 15.03 -4.84
N GLY A 292 17.82 14.37 -3.74
CA GLY A 292 18.47 14.54 -2.43
C GLY A 292 18.15 15.88 -1.76
N GLN A 293 17.23 16.68 -2.30
CA GLN A 293 16.86 17.95 -1.67
C GLN A 293 16.07 17.72 -0.38
N SER A 294 16.54 18.30 0.71
CA SER A 294 15.87 18.28 2.00
C SER A 294 15.25 19.63 2.36
N ARG A 295 14.09 19.61 3.03
CA ARG A 295 13.41 20.82 3.55
C ARG A 295 12.86 20.54 4.94
N VAL A 296 13.20 21.41 5.88
CA VAL A 296 12.67 21.35 7.24
C VAL A 296 11.28 21.97 7.30
N VAL A 297 10.36 21.27 7.96
CA VAL A 297 8.99 21.74 8.23
C VAL A 297 8.94 22.22 9.67
N GLY A 298 8.94 23.53 9.86
CA GLY A 298 8.94 24.13 11.19
C GLY A 298 7.57 24.09 11.90
N GLY A 299 7.55 24.39 13.18
CA GLY A 299 6.32 24.56 13.97
C GLY A 299 5.64 23.27 14.39
N VAL A 300 6.34 22.16 14.37
CA VAL A 300 5.88 20.84 14.86
C VAL A 300 6.93 20.20 15.77
N SER A 301 6.46 19.41 16.72
CA SER A 301 7.28 18.49 17.52
C SER A 301 6.83 17.07 17.21
N PRO A 302 7.23 16.50 16.05
CA PRO A 302 6.63 15.28 15.54
C PRO A 302 7.03 14.06 16.39
N CYS A 303 6.06 13.23 16.72
CA CYS A 303 6.27 11.96 17.44
C CYS A 303 5.60 10.76 16.74
N GLY A 304 4.83 11.00 15.72
CA GLY A 304 4.20 9.97 14.90
C GLY A 304 3.85 10.51 13.52
N LEU A 305 3.97 9.66 12.52
CA LEU A 305 3.67 9.95 11.13
C LEU A 305 2.79 8.86 10.56
N ALA A 306 1.85 9.23 9.71
CA ALA A 306 1.11 8.29 8.88
C ALA A 306 0.94 8.86 7.45
N PRO A 307 1.11 8.03 6.40
CA PRO A 307 0.86 8.47 5.03
C PRO A 307 -0.64 8.66 4.80
N ASP A 308 -0.98 9.65 3.99
CA ASP A 308 -2.33 9.90 3.51
C ASP A 308 -2.42 9.45 2.04
N PRO A 309 -3.50 8.81 1.59
CA PRO A 309 -3.65 8.37 0.19
C PRO A 309 -3.56 9.50 -0.85
N SER A 310 -3.79 10.74 -0.46
CA SER A 310 -3.58 11.90 -1.35
C SER A 310 -2.11 12.28 -1.55
N GLY A 311 -1.19 11.59 -0.85
CA GLY A 311 0.24 11.91 -0.82
C GLY A 311 0.66 12.87 0.30
N ASP A 312 -0.30 13.46 1.03
CA ASP A 312 -0.03 14.25 2.23
C ASP A 312 0.44 13.38 3.40
N VAL A 313 0.77 13.99 4.52
CA VAL A 313 1.22 13.27 5.73
C VAL A 313 0.47 13.76 6.96
N TRP A 314 -0.01 12.83 7.75
CA TRP A 314 -0.53 13.09 9.08
C TRP A 314 0.61 13.08 10.09
N VAL A 315 0.71 14.15 10.86
CA VAL A 315 1.77 14.39 11.84
C VAL A 315 1.15 14.53 13.22
N ALA A 316 1.45 13.61 14.11
CA ALA A 316 1.13 13.78 15.52
C ALA A 316 2.24 14.59 16.20
N SER A 317 1.86 15.66 16.88
CA SER A 317 2.76 16.48 17.69
C SER A 317 2.51 16.20 19.15
N CYS A 318 3.51 15.67 19.84
CA CYS A 318 3.43 15.34 21.26
C CYS A 318 3.71 16.52 22.18
N PHE A 319 4.46 17.50 21.71
CA PHE A 319 4.90 18.64 22.50
C PHE A 319 4.70 19.94 21.71
N LYS A 320 4.29 20.98 22.42
CA LYS A 320 4.37 22.34 21.89
C LYS A 320 5.74 22.90 22.28
N PRO A 321 6.49 23.57 21.40
CA PRO A 321 7.68 24.30 21.79
C PRO A 321 7.38 25.21 22.99
N GLY A 322 8.08 24.99 24.14
CA GLY A 322 7.87 25.74 25.38
C GLY A 322 6.68 25.32 26.25
N SER A 323 5.96 24.25 25.93
CA SER A 323 4.83 23.74 26.73
C SER A 323 4.68 22.23 26.61
N LEU A 324 4.50 21.55 27.72
CA LEU A 324 4.19 20.11 27.79
C LEU A 324 2.71 19.79 27.47
N GLN A 325 1.90 20.77 27.08
CA GLN A 325 0.45 20.67 27.22
C GLN A 325 -0.38 20.56 25.96
N ALA A 326 0.13 20.39 24.75
CA ALA A 326 -0.77 20.32 23.61
C ALA A 326 -0.38 19.25 22.60
N SER A 327 -1.04 18.14 22.71
CA SER A 327 -1.02 17.12 21.66
C SER A 327 -2.03 17.45 20.58
N ASN A 328 -1.59 17.49 19.34
CA ASN A 328 -2.46 17.70 18.20
C ASN A 328 -2.02 16.81 17.03
N ILE A 329 -2.97 16.56 16.13
CA ILE A 329 -2.67 15.93 14.86
C ILE A 329 -2.94 16.94 13.73
N ARG A 330 -2.04 17.02 12.78
CA ARG A 330 -2.12 17.92 11.64
C ARG A 330 -1.86 17.16 10.36
N ARG A 331 -2.50 17.59 9.29
CA ARG A 331 -2.17 17.13 7.95
C ARG A 331 -1.24 18.14 7.30
N VAL A 332 -0.12 17.66 6.75
CA VAL A 332 0.86 18.46 6.01
C VAL A 332 0.66 18.20 4.53
N ASP A 333 0.43 19.25 3.77
CA ASP A 333 0.39 19.18 2.32
C ASP A 333 1.80 18.91 1.78
N ALA A 334 1.95 17.85 1.01
CA ALA A 334 3.25 17.36 0.56
C ALA A 334 3.98 18.34 -0.39
N ARG A 335 3.27 19.15 -1.14
CA ARG A 335 3.85 20.07 -2.12
C ARG A 335 4.21 21.42 -1.48
N THR A 336 3.26 21.98 -0.73
CA THR A 336 3.37 23.35 -0.19
C THR A 336 3.99 23.40 1.20
N LEU A 337 4.09 22.26 1.91
CA LEU A 337 4.53 22.12 3.30
C LEU A 337 3.66 22.89 4.30
N ARG A 338 2.45 23.27 3.88
CA ARG A 338 1.50 23.97 4.75
C ARG A 338 0.69 22.99 5.56
N PHE A 339 0.43 23.34 6.81
CA PHE A 339 -0.47 22.58 7.66
C PHE A 339 -1.93 22.87 7.33
N LYS A 340 -2.71 21.83 7.13
CA LYS A 340 -4.17 21.91 7.16
C LYS A 340 -4.64 21.91 8.61
N ALA A 341 -5.84 22.40 8.89
CA ALA A 341 -6.37 22.66 10.22
C ALA A 341 -6.04 21.57 11.27
N PRO A 342 -5.56 21.95 12.46
CA PRO A 342 -5.18 20.98 13.48
C PRO A 342 -6.43 20.40 14.16
N TYR A 343 -6.43 19.09 14.38
CA TYR A 343 -7.35 18.47 15.34
C TYR A 343 -6.66 18.39 16.70
N ARG A 344 -7.17 19.11 17.69
CA ARG A 344 -6.74 18.98 19.07
C ARG A 344 -7.11 17.59 19.56
N ILE A 345 -6.19 16.86 20.19
CA ILE A 345 -6.44 15.50 20.64
C ILE A 345 -6.83 15.47 22.10
N ALA A 346 -6.15 16.19 22.98
CA ALA A 346 -6.47 16.26 24.40
C ALA A 346 -5.88 17.49 25.09
N SER A 347 -6.36 17.73 26.31
CA SER A 347 -5.86 18.75 27.23
C SER A 347 -4.71 18.28 28.11
N SER A 348 -4.28 17.01 28.01
CA SER A 348 -3.22 16.40 28.80
C SER A 348 -1.98 16.09 27.95
N PRO A 349 -0.77 16.07 28.51
CA PRO A 349 0.43 15.67 27.78
C PRO A 349 0.30 14.19 27.40
N LEU A 350 0.12 13.90 26.13
CA LEU A 350 0.01 12.54 25.63
C LEU A 350 1.29 12.13 24.93
N TYR A 351 1.82 10.97 25.31
CA TYR A 351 2.87 10.29 24.59
C TYR A 351 2.25 9.40 23.54
N PHE A 352 2.02 9.94 22.35
CA PHE A 352 1.60 9.09 21.24
C PHE A 352 2.75 8.21 20.78
N ARG A 353 2.48 6.93 20.64
CA ARG A 353 3.46 5.99 20.11
C ARG A 353 3.08 5.45 18.73
N GLY A 354 1.84 5.63 18.30
CA GLY A 354 1.36 5.15 17.04
C GLY A 354 0.38 6.11 16.39
N VAL A 355 0.57 6.31 15.09
CA VAL A 355 -0.37 6.99 14.20
C VAL A 355 -0.55 6.09 13.00
N ALA A 356 -1.78 5.88 12.58
CA ALA A 356 -2.12 5.18 11.35
C ALA A 356 -3.24 5.93 10.62
N TYR A 357 -3.33 5.74 9.31
CA TYR A 357 -4.45 6.22 8.51
C TYR A 357 -5.10 5.04 7.83
N GLY A 358 -6.42 4.96 7.89
CA GLY A 358 -7.19 3.94 7.20
C GLY A 358 -8.68 4.04 7.49
N GLY A 359 -9.50 3.51 6.58
CA GLY A 359 -10.96 3.59 6.68
C GLY A 359 -11.51 5.03 6.66
N GLY A 360 -10.77 6.00 6.10
CA GLY A 360 -11.16 7.41 6.11
C GLY A 360 -10.89 8.15 7.42
N SER A 361 -10.25 7.48 8.38
CA SER A 361 -9.94 8.01 9.72
C SER A 361 -8.44 8.02 9.99
N VAL A 362 -8.03 8.94 10.86
CA VAL A 362 -6.71 8.96 11.49
C VAL A 362 -6.84 8.30 12.86
N TRP A 363 -5.98 7.35 13.11
CA TRP A 363 -5.95 6.56 14.33
C TRP A 363 -4.73 6.97 15.16
N VAL A 364 -4.94 7.22 16.44
CA VAL A 364 -3.89 7.67 17.35
C VAL A 364 -3.93 6.85 18.63
N SER A 365 -2.79 6.29 19.04
CA SER A 365 -2.70 5.55 20.29
C SER A 365 -2.44 6.47 21.47
N ASP A 366 -3.18 6.25 22.56
CA ASP A 366 -2.94 6.84 23.88
C ASP A 366 -2.64 5.74 24.89
N PRO A 367 -1.37 5.34 25.02
CA PRO A 367 -1.00 4.22 25.90
C PRO A 367 -1.21 4.52 27.39
N TRP A 368 -1.22 5.79 27.81
CA TRP A 368 -1.43 6.17 29.20
C TRP A 368 -2.85 5.94 29.69
N HIS A 369 -3.82 6.16 28.80
CA HIS A 369 -5.23 5.96 29.13
C HIS A 369 -5.77 4.64 28.56
N SER A 370 -4.91 3.81 27.97
CA SER A 370 -5.29 2.55 27.30
C SER A 370 -6.41 2.78 26.27
N LEU A 371 -6.24 3.79 25.43
CA LEU A 371 -7.21 4.18 24.41
C LEU A 371 -6.58 4.20 23.02
N VAL A 372 -7.41 3.95 22.02
CA VAL A 372 -7.19 4.35 20.64
C VAL A 372 -8.21 5.42 20.28
N LEU A 373 -7.74 6.53 19.77
CA LEU A 373 -8.59 7.61 19.29
C LEU A 373 -8.74 7.51 17.78
N GLU A 374 -9.97 7.37 17.32
CA GLU A 374 -10.36 7.53 15.93
C GLU A 374 -10.73 8.99 15.66
N ILE A 375 -10.25 9.56 14.57
CA ILE A 375 -10.57 10.91 14.11
C ILE A 375 -10.96 10.81 12.63
N ASP A 376 -12.22 11.03 12.32
CA ASP A 376 -12.68 11.13 10.93
C ASP A 376 -11.90 12.23 10.20
N ALA A 377 -11.17 11.86 9.17
CA ALA A 377 -10.23 12.74 8.49
C ALA A 377 -10.91 13.90 7.73
N ARG A 378 -12.19 13.78 7.45
CA ARG A 378 -12.98 14.80 6.75
C ARG A 378 -13.70 15.75 7.70
N THR A 379 -14.30 15.21 8.77
CA THR A 379 -15.16 16.01 9.68
C THR A 379 -14.47 16.40 10.97
N GLY A 380 -13.38 15.70 11.35
CA GLY A 380 -12.72 15.84 12.63
C GLY A 380 -13.51 15.25 13.81
N LYS A 381 -14.61 14.53 13.55
CA LYS A 381 -15.36 13.84 14.59
C LYS A 381 -14.49 12.78 15.26
N ARG A 382 -14.59 12.65 16.57
CA ARG A 382 -13.73 11.76 17.38
C ARG A 382 -14.54 10.66 18.02
N HIS A 383 -13.89 9.51 18.11
CA HIS A 383 -14.39 8.36 18.85
C HIS A 383 -13.24 7.73 19.63
N SER A 384 -13.45 7.50 20.93
CA SER A 384 -12.45 6.87 21.79
C SER A 384 -12.81 5.41 22.01
N ILE A 385 -11.84 4.52 21.76
CA ILE A 385 -12.02 3.08 21.87
C ILE A 385 -11.11 2.58 22.99
N PRO A 386 -11.66 1.98 24.07
CA PRO A 386 -10.86 1.38 25.13
C PRO A 386 -10.04 0.22 24.57
N LEU A 387 -8.74 0.43 24.41
CA LEU A 387 -7.83 -0.56 23.87
C LEU A 387 -6.41 -0.23 24.31
N ALA A 388 -5.76 -1.16 25.03
CA ALA A 388 -4.35 -1.03 25.34
C ALA A 388 -3.55 -0.96 24.05
N SER A 389 -2.81 0.11 23.86
CA SER A 389 -2.18 0.41 22.59
C SER A 389 -0.80 1.05 22.74
N GLY A 390 0.08 0.68 21.79
CA GLY A 390 1.39 1.29 21.59
C GLY A 390 1.49 1.82 20.17
N GLY A 391 2.20 1.09 19.29
CA GLY A 391 2.21 1.37 17.86
C GLY A 391 0.92 0.94 17.17
N LEU A 392 0.60 1.58 16.06
CA LEU A 392 -0.58 1.28 15.26
C LEU A 392 -0.19 0.95 13.83
N ALA A 393 -0.87 -0.03 13.24
CA ALA A 393 -0.82 -0.33 11.82
C ALA A 393 -2.23 -0.60 11.28
N TRP A 394 -2.54 -0.02 10.14
CA TRP A 394 -3.78 -0.26 9.43
C TRP A 394 -3.62 -1.40 8.42
N SER A 395 -4.56 -2.34 8.44
CA SER A 395 -4.66 -3.39 7.44
C SER A 395 -5.71 -3.00 6.41
N GLY A 396 -5.26 -2.46 5.26
CA GLY A 396 -6.15 -1.99 4.20
C GLY A 396 -7.10 -3.06 3.68
N ASP A 397 -6.60 -4.29 3.57
CA ASP A 397 -7.34 -5.41 2.98
C ASP A 397 -8.44 -5.96 3.89
N TYR A 398 -8.30 -5.77 5.21
CA TYR A 398 -9.23 -6.36 6.20
C TYR A 398 -10.05 -5.31 6.96
N GLY A 399 -9.78 -4.02 6.77
CA GLY A 399 -10.42 -2.96 7.54
C GLY A 399 -10.14 -3.03 9.05
N ASP A 400 -8.97 -3.54 9.41
CA ASP A 400 -8.56 -3.79 10.78
C ASP A 400 -7.46 -2.83 11.23
N LEU A 401 -7.51 -2.45 12.48
CA LEU A 401 -6.43 -1.75 13.14
C LEU A 401 -5.68 -2.71 14.05
N TRP A 402 -4.39 -2.85 13.82
CA TRP A 402 -3.49 -3.62 14.66
C TRP A 402 -2.71 -2.72 15.61
N THR A 403 -2.56 -3.16 16.85
CA THR A 403 -1.78 -2.47 17.88
C THR A 403 -0.99 -3.46 18.72
N ASN A 404 0.09 -2.98 19.31
CA ASN A 404 0.87 -3.72 20.29
C ASN A 404 0.66 -3.14 21.69
N SER A 405 0.77 -3.98 22.72
CA SER A 405 0.87 -3.55 24.11
C SER A 405 2.29 -3.75 24.61
N PHE A 406 2.87 -2.65 25.07
CA PHE A 406 4.23 -2.65 25.60
C PHE A 406 4.23 -3.22 27.02
N GLY A 407 5.05 -4.23 27.29
CA GLY A 407 5.26 -4.79 28.63
C GLY A 407 4.44 -6.03 28.95
N ASP A 408 3.34 -6.31 28.28
CA ASP A 408 2.54 -7.54 28.47
C ASP A 408 2.68 -8.57 27.34
N GLY A 409 3.42 -8.23 26.29
CA GLY A 409 3.74 -9.13 25.19
C GLY A 409 2.56 -9.44 24.27
N THR A 410 1.53 -8.61 24.26
CA THR A 410 0.33 -8.84 23.48
C THR A 410 0.27 -7.94 22.24
N MET A 411 -0.51 -8.39 21.26
CA MET A 411 -1.01 -7.57 20.16
C MET A 411 -2.52 -7.67 20.10
N ALA A 412 -3.18 -6.62 19.68
CA ALA A 412 -4.62 -6.60 19.50
C ALA A 412 -5.00 -6.20 18.07
N ARG A 413 -6.05 -6.83 17.57
CA ARG A 413 -6.72 -6.53 16.31
C ARG A 413 -8.09 -5.95 16.62
N LEU A 414 -8.35 -4.74 16.19
CA LEU A 414 -9.66 -4.11 16.20
C LEU A 414 -10.27 -4.21 14.80
N HIS A 415 -11.34 -4.94 14.68
CA HIS A 415 -12.15 -4.94 13.46
C HIS A 415 -13.07 -3.71 13.48
N VAL A 416 -12.72 -2.70 12.70
CA VAL A 416 -13.32 -1.37 12.81
C VAL A 416 -14.81 -1.37 12.51
N ALA A 417 -15.27 -2.10 11.50
CA ALA A 417 -16.68 -2.16 11.13
C ALA A 417 -17.61 -2.73 12.22
N THR A 418 -17.09 -3.63 13.07
CA THR A 418 -17.89 -4.28 14.11
C THR A 418 -17.53 -3.87 15.53
N GLY A 419 -16.43 -3.14 15.71
CA GLY A 419 -15.88 -2.78 17.02
C GLY A 419 -15.32 -3.98 17.81
N LYS A 420 -15.23 -5.17 17.21
CA LYS A 420 -14.71 -6.37 17.90
C LYS A 420 -13.20 -6.30 18.06
N VAL A 421 -12.74 -6.57 19.27
CA VAL A 421 -11.32 -6.67 19.59
C VAL A 421 -10.92 -8.12 19.78
N HIS A 422 -9.85 -8.53 19.11
CA HIS A 422 -9.21 -9.84 19.30
C HIS A 422 -7.77 -9.64 19.78
N THR A 423 -7.42 -10.26 20.92
CA THR A 423 -6.08 -10.13 21.51
C THR A 423 -5.28 -11.41 21.28
N VAL A 424 -4.07 -11.24 20.75
CA VAL A 424 -3.08 -12.32 20.58
C VAL A 424 -2.04 -12.19 21.70
N LYS A 425 -1.95 -13.23 22.53
CA LYS A 425 -1.01 -13.26 23.67
C LYS A 425 0.34 -13.86 23.28
N SER A 426 1.35 -13.58 24.06
CA SER A 426 2.70 -14.16 23.93
C SER A 426 3.34 -13.96 22.55
N VAL A 427 3.08 -12.81 21.94
CA VAL A 427 3.63 -12.48 20.62
C VAL A 427 5.13 -12.19 20.71
N ALA A 428 5.55 -11.36 21.67
CA ALA A 428 6.94 -10.99 21.93
C ALA A 428 7.04 -10.57 23.40
N ILE A 429 8.24 -10.32 23.94
CA ILE A 429 8.35 -9.74 25.28
C ILE A 429 7.88 -8.28 25.25
N ASN A 430 8.42 -7.52 24.32
CA ASN A 430 8.08 -6.12 24.10
C ASN A 430 7.89 -5.88 22.58
N PRO A 431 6.70 -6.17 22.04
CA PRO A 431 6.45 -6.00 20.60
C PRO A 431 6.58 -4.53 20.20
N VAL A 432 7.31 -4.24 19.11
CA VAL A 432 7.40 -2.89 18.53
C VAL A 432 6.21 -2.61 17.61
N VAL A 433 6.16 -1.40 17.06
CA VAL A 433 5.11 -0.99 16.13
C VAL A 433 4.92 -2.04 15.04
N PRO A 434 3.73 -2.60 14.90
CA PRO A 434 3.47 -3.57 13.86
C PRO A 434 3.50 -2.95 12.46
N ILE A 435 3.74 -3.77 11.47
CA ILE A 435 3.47 -3.49 10.06
C ILE A 435 2.58 -4.58 9.49
N VAL A 436 1.85 -4.24 8.45
CA VAL A 436 0.95 -5.17 7.75
C VAL A 436 1.31 -5.16 6.28
N ASP A 437 1.44 -6.35 5.72
CA ASP A 437 1.56 -6.57 4.28
C ASP A 437 0.75 -7.79 3.84
N GLU A 438 0.80 -8.13 2.57
CA GLU A 438 0.10 -9.30 2.02
C GLU A 438 0.59 -10.64 2.58
N SER A 439 1.78 -10.70 3.17
CA SER A 439 2.33 -11.91 3.79
C SER A 439 1.89 -12.10 5.25
N GLY A 440 1.32 -11.08 5.88
CA GLY A 440 0.82 -11.12 7.26
C GLY A 440 1.09 -9.86 8.08
N ILE A 441 1.03 -10.02 9.39
CA ILE A 441 1.33 -8.98 10.36
C ILE A 441 2.71 -9.27 10.96
N TRP A 442 3.56 -8.26 10.98
CA TRP A 442 4.92 -8.39 11.45
C TRP A 442 5.21 -7.41 12.58
N THR A 443 5.91 -7.88 13.59
CA THR A 443 6.44 -7.02 14.66
C THR A 443 7.84 -7.49 15.06
N GLY A 444 8.64 -6.59 15.58
CA GLY A 444 9.90 -6.94 16.19
C GLY A 444 9.77 -7.10 17.71
N ASP A 445 10.77 -7.64 18.34
CA ASP A 445 10.87 -7.69 19.80
C ASP A 445 11.96 -6.73 20.27
N TRP A 446 11.55 -5.72 21.03
CA TRP A 446 12.49 -4.76 21.62
C TRP A 446 13.54 -5.42 22.52
N SER A 447 13.15 -6.50 23.21
CA SER A 447 13.98 -7.15 24.24
C SER A 447 14.73 -8.38 23.74
N ARG A 448 14.41 -8.87 22.56
CA ARG A 448 15.04 -10.04 21.94
C ARG A 448 15.38 -9.80 20.47
N PRO A 449 16.47 -10.38 19.97
CA PRO A 449 16.84 -10.25 18.56
C PRO A 449 15.97 -11.17 17.69
N GLN A 450 14.71 -10.84 17.55
CA GLN A 450 13.74 -11.60 16.77
C GLN A 450 12.67 -10.71 16.15
N ILE A 451 12.15 -11.19 15.06
CA ILE A 451 10.96 -10.69 14.41
C ILE A 451 9.87 -11.74 14.56
N VAL A 452 8.64 -11.31 14.74
CA VAL A 452 7.49 -12.19 14.88
C VAL A 452 6.51 -11.92 13.75
N ARG A 453 6.10 -12.98 13.09
CA ARG A 453 5.06 -12.97 12.08
C ARG A 453 3.79 -13.59 12.63
N LEU A 454 2.64 -12.95 12.37
CA LEU A 454 1.31 -13.44 12.64
C LEU A 454 0.55 -13.61 11.33
N ASN A 455 -0.34 -14.58 11.26
CA ASN A 455 -1.26 -14.68 10.14
C ASN A 455 -2.28 -13.55 10.19
N ALA A 456 -2.56 -12.92 9.05
CA ALA A 456 -3.57 -11.88 8.95
C ALA A 456 -4.99 -12.40 9.15
N VAL A 457 -5.23 -13.67 8.78
CA VAL A 457 -6.54 -14.35 8.84
C VAL A 457 -6.40 -15.66 9.60
N GLY A 458 -7.43 -16.02 10.36
CA GLY A 458 -7.46 -17.25 11.16
C GLY A 458 -6.82 -17.10 12.55
N PRO A 459 -6.55 -18.21 13.25
CA PRO A 459 -5.90 -18.18 14.55
C PRO A 459 -4.48 -17.65 14.38
N ALA A 460 -4.23 -16.48 14.96
CA ALA A 460 -2.93 -15.82 14.92
C ALA A 460 -1.92 -16.60 15.78
N GLN A 461 -1.17 -17.49 15.16
CA GLN A 461 -0.05 -18.18 15.81
C GLN A 461 1.25 -17.42 15.55
N PRO A 462 1.96 -16.96 16.61
CA PRO A 462 3.22 -16.27 16.44
C PRO A 462 4.31 -17.18 15.88
N LYS A 463 4.92 -16.79 14.77
CA LYS A 463 6.11 -17.42 14.22
C LYS A 463 7.32 -16.54 14.50
N HIS A 464 8.25 -17.06 15.31
CA HIS A 464 9.45 -16.33 15.70
C HIS A 464 10.60 -16.57 14.72
N ILE A 465 11.20 -15.48 14.23
CA ILE A 465 12.33 -15.48 13.30
C ILE A 465 13.50 -14.80 14.00
N ARG A 466 14.53 -15.56 14.31
CA ARG A 466 15.71 -15.05 15.04
C ARG A 466 16.62 -14.25 14.12
N LEU A 467 17.08 -13.11 14.61
CA LEU A 467 18.12 -12.31 13.97
C LEU A 467 19.49 -12.66 14.59
N PRO A 468 20.47 -13.09 13.78
CA PRO A 468 21.81 -13.45 14.27
C PRO A 468 22.66 -12.18 14.52
N ILE A 469 22.29 -11.36 15.51
CA ILE A 469 23.03 -10.15 15.88
C ILE A 469 24.38 -10.49 16.50
N ARG A 470 25.37 -9.59 16.36
CA ARG A 470 26.75 -9.82 16.82
C ARG A 470 26.88 -9.91 18.35
N ASN A 471 26.12 -9.08 19.06
CA ASN A 471 26.17 -9.03 20.52
C ASN A 471 24.77 -9.07 21.17
N PRO A 472 24.20 -10.27 21.36
CA PRO A 472 22.86 -10.43 21.96
C PRO A 472 22.76 -9.90 23.40
N ARG A 473 23.88 -9.73 24.11
CA ARG A 473 23.89 -9.23 25.50
C ARG A 473 23.52 -7.75 25.61
N LEU A 474 23.57 -7.00 24.51
CA LEU A 474 23.14 -5.60 24.47
C LEU A 474 21.62 -5.46 24.44
N CYS A 475 20.90 -6.45 23.91
CA CYS A 475 19.46 -6.42 23.73
C CYS A 475 18.63 -6.12 25.00
N PRO A 476 18.90 -6.76 26.15
CA PRO A 476 18.09 -6.49 27.36
C PRO A 476 18.25 -5.08 27.95
N ARG A 477 19.35 -4.41 27.59
CA ARG A 477 19.68 -3.05 28.09
C ARG A 477 19.33 -1.95 27.07
N LEU A 478 19.24 -2.32 25.79
CA LEU A 478 19.10 -1.45 24.63
C LEU A 478 18.17 -2.13 23.63
N SER A 479 17.54 -1.37 22.76
CA SER A 479 16.56 -1.90 21.79
C SER A 479 17.17 -2.89 20.80
N CYS A 480 16.66 -4.12 20.78
CA CYS A 480 17.09 -5.14 19.81
C CYS A 480 16.56 -4.82 18.41
N VAL A 481 15.26 -4.81 18.26
CA VAL A 481 14.58 -4.43 17.02
C VAL A 481 13.85 -3.12 17.26
N TRP A 482 14.09 -2.13 16.40
CA TRP A 482 13.54 -0.79 16.59
C TRP A 482 12.36 -0.49 15.66
N ARG A 483 12.53 -0.68 14.36
CA ARG A 483 11.53 -0.37 13.33
C ARG A 483 11.49 -1.45 12.27
N LEU A 484 10.31 -1.58 11.66
CA LEU A 484 10.09 -2.44 10.50
C LEU A 484 9.46 -1.65 9.37
N ALA A 485 9.68 -2.15 8.13
CA ALA A 485 8.97 -1.73 6.94
C ALA A 485 8.75 -2.94 6.02
N ALA A 486 7.68 -2.92 5.23
CA ALA A 486 7.45 -3.87 4.14
C ALA A 486 7.60 -3.15 2.81
N GLY A 487 8.32 -3.76 1.86
CA GLY A 487 8.49 -3.23 0.52
C GLY A 487 9.60 -3.92 -0.24
N ALA A 488 9.66 -3.68 -1.55
CA ALA A 488 10.59 -4.33 -2.47
C ALA A 488 10.59 -5.87 -2.36
N GLY A 489 9.43 -6.48 -2.03
CA GLY A 489 9.26 -7.92 -1.86
C GLY A 489 9.81 -8.50 -0.55
N TYR A 490 10.20 -7.67 0.42
CA TYR A 490 10.83 -8.10 1.66
C TYR A 490 10.27 -7.34 2.87
N ILE A 491 10.54 -7.92 4.05
CA ILE A 491 10.42 -7.22 5.34
C ILE A 491 11.80 -6.69 5.73
N TRP A 492 11.83 -5.46 6.18
CA TRP A 492 13.05 -4.77 6.58
C TRP A 492 12.98 -4.42 8.08
N ALA A 493 14.10 -4.59 8.78
CA ALA A 493 14.15 -4.30 10.20
C ALA A 493 15.48 -3.62 10.60
N THR A 494 15.39 -2.65 11.50
CA THR A 494 16.56 -1.96 12.04
C THR A 494 16.94 -2.51 13.40
N THR A 495 18.24 -2.71 13.62
CA THR A 495 18.85 -3.02 14.92
C THR A 495 19.95 -2.00 15.18
N PRO A 496 19.63 -0.85 15.83
CA PRO A 496 20.56 0.28 15.98
C PRO A 496 21.87 -0.09 16.67
N GLU A 497 21.79 -0.87 17.74
CA GLU A 497 22.94 -1.26 18.54
C GLU A 497 23.89 -2.25 17.83
N ASP A 498 23.34 -3.06 16.93
CA ASP A 498 24.14 -3.96 16.08
C ASP A 498 24.60 -3.27 14.79
N ARG A 499 24.21 -2.00 14.57
CA ARG A 499 24.45 -1.22 13.36
C ARG A 499 24.11 -2.01 12.10
N ALA A 500 22.92 -2.61 12.11
CA ALA A 500 22.49 -3.44 11.00
C ALA A 500 21.06 -3.11 10.56
N LEU A 501 20.90 -3.15 9.24
CA LEU A 501 19.61 -3.29 8.59
C LEU A 501 19.48 -4.76 8.17
N TRP A 502 18.32 -5.33 8.38
CA TRP A 502 18.00 -6.71 8.06
C TRP A 502 16.99 -6.77 6.94
N ARG A 503 17.24 -7.64 5.97
CA ARG A 503 16.28 -8.03 4.93
C ARG A 503 15.77 -9.43 5.25
N ILE A 504 14.46 -9.59 5.35
CA ILE A 504 13.78 -10.83 5.66
C ILE A 504 12.89 -11.20 4.47
N ASP A 505 13.09 -12.39 3.92
CA ASP A 505 12.23 -12.95 2.89
C ASP A 505 10.94 -13.48 3.55
N PRO A 506 9.76 -12.92 3.23
CA PRO A 506 8.51 -13.31 3.89
C PRO A 506 8.05 -14.73 3.53
N THR A 507 8.55 -15.31 2.43
CA THR A 507 8.19 -16.66 1.99
C THR A 507 9.04 -17.71 2.68
N THR A 508 10.36 -17.52 2.68
CA THR A 508 11.33 -18.49 3.22
C THR A 508 11.71 -18.24 4.66
N ASN A 509 11.45 -17.03 5.17
CA ASN A 509 11.93 -16.47 6.44
C ASN A 509 13.47 -16.38 6.52
N HIS A 510 14.14 -16.41 5.38
CA HIS A 510 15.58 -16.20 5.32
C HIS A 510 15.93 -14.77 5.70
N VAL A 511 16.95 -14.59 6.54
CA VAL A 511 17.41 -13.28 7.01
C VAL A 511 18.78 -12.96 6.43
N THR A 512 18.93 -11.75 5.91
CA THR A 512 20.20 -11.24 5.38
C THR A 512 20.59 -9.98 6.14
N ARG A 513 21.84 -9.94 6.63
CA ARG A 513 22.38 -8.81 7.39
C ARG A 513 23.07 -7.81 6.48
N ILE A 514 22.77 -6.54 6.64
CA ILE A 514 23.44 -5.41 5.99
C ILE A 514 24.12 -4.61 7.10
N SER A 515 25.45 -4.63 7.13
CA SER A 515 26.23 -3.87 8.12
C SER A 515 26.35 -2.42 7.70
N LEU A 516 26.09 -1.52 8.61
CA LEU A 516 26.18 -0.08 8.39
C LEU A 516 27.24 0.56 9.30
N PRO A 517 27.89 1.64 8.89
CA PRO A 517 28.88 2.35 9.73
C PRO A 517 28.21 3.08 10.88
N TYR A 518 26.94 3.48 10.73
CA TYR A 518 26.14 4.21 11.69
C TYR A 518 24.91 3.42 12.14
N SER A 519 24.26 3.87 13.22
CA SER A 519 23.09 3.22 13.80
C SER A 519 21.83 3.49 12.98
N PRO A 520 21.23 2.48 12.32
CA PRO A 520 19.97 2.67 11.62
C PRO A 520 18.81 2.80 12.62
N THR A 521 18.07 3.91 12.54
CA THR A 521 16.97 4.20 13.48
C THR A 521 15.60 4.00 12.86
N GLY A 522 15.38 4.46 11.64
CA GLY A 522 14.15 4.28 10.90
C GLY A 522 14.36 3.49 9.62
N VAL A 523 13.30 2.89 9.11
CA VAL A 523 13.27 2.24 7.80
C VAL A 523 11.92 2.49 7.14
N ALA A 524 11.95 2.82 5.85
CA ALA A 524 10.79 2.92 4.96
C ALA A 524 11.10 2.16 3.66
N ALA A 525 10.10 1.60 3.05
CA ALA A 525 10.24 0.92 1.77
C ALA A 525 8.97 1.13 0.93
N ASP A 526 9.15 1.12 -0.39
CA ASP A 526 8.06 1.01 -1.35
C ASP A 526 8.25 -0.25 -2.23
N ALA A 527 7.60 -0.30 -3.36
CA ALA A 527 7.69 -1.46 -4.26
C ALA A 527 9.11 -1.69 -4.81
N ASN A 528 9.95 -0.67 -4.91
CA ASN A 528 11.25 -0.73 -5.59
C ASN A 528 12.43 -0.34 -4.72
N ASP A 529 12.22 0.55 -3.76
CA ASP A 529 13.26 1.21 -3.01
C ASP A 529 13.13 1.01 -1.51
N VAL A 530 14.27 1.06 -0.85
CA VAL A 530 14.37 0.95 0.61
C VAL A 530 15.23 2.10 1.12
N TRP A 531 14.73 2.80 2.12
CA TRP A 531 15.45 3.89 2.77
C TRP A 531 15.57 3.65 4.27
N ALA A 532 16.68 4.05 4.81
CA ALA A 532 16.87 4.05 6.25
C ALA A 532 17.45 5.38 6.72
N THR A 533 17.05 5.79 7.90
CA THR A 533 17.74 6.87 8.61
C THR A 533 18.90 6.29 9.40
N VAL A 534 20.04 6.95 9.34
CA VAL A 534 21.23 6.57 10.12
C VAL A 534 21.67 7.70 11.02
N ARG A 535 22.01 7.36 12.26
CA ARG A 535 22.38 8.32 13.30
C ARG A 535 23.84 8.15 13.69
N GLY A 536 24.52 9.27 13.93
CA GLY A 536 25.82 9.31 14.58
C GLY A 536 25.80 8.75 16.01
N LYS A 537 26.98 8.69 16.64
CA LYS A 537 27.12 8.24 18.03
C LYS A 537 26.58 9.25 19.02
#